data_9c199cd692d13d25434350f693bb4b84
#
_entry.id   9c199cd692d13d25434350f693bb4b84
#
_cell.length_a   1.000
_cell.length_b   1.000
_cell.length_c   1.000
_cell.angle_alpha   90.00
_cell.angle_beta   90.00
_cell.angle_gamma   90.00
#
_symmetry.space_group_name_H-M   'P 1'
#
loop_
_entity.id
_entity.type
_entity.pdbx_description
1 polymer ?
#
loop_
_entity_poly.entity_id
_entity_poly.type
_entity_poly.pdbx_seq_one_letter_code
_entity_poly.pdbx_strand_id
1 'polypeptide(L)'
;MFDNISGNYDGLNRVISLGIDVKWRKKVVEIVGKNKPKQILDIATGTGDLALMMAALKPDRIVGLDISAGMLDVGKQKIAKAKLSDKIEMIVGDSEEMPFDDNTFDAITVSFGVRNFANLNKGLTEIARVLKPTGVLVILETSNPVKFPFKQGYKLYTNLFLPAVGKLLSKDKVAYSYLSESANSFPFGEAFNNILQKNGFTHTKATPVTFGVATIYTASK
;
A
#
# COMPACT_ATOMS: atom_id res chain seq x y z
N MET A 1 4.92 15.06 -7.30
CA MET A 1 6.00 14.07 -7.53
C MET A 1 5.46 12.83 -8.21
N PHE A 2 4.47 12.13 -7.65
CA PHE A 2 3.94 10.86 -8.22
C PHE A 2 3.32 11.02 -9.61
N ASP A 3 2.66 12.13 -9.91
CA ASP A 3 2.09 12.40 -11.24
C ASP A 3 3.14 12.33 -12.36
N ASN A 4 4.38 12.80 -12.10
CA ASN A 4 5.45 12.84 -13.11
C ASN A 4 6.03 11.47 -13.47
N ILE A 5 5.84 10.46 -12.63
CA ILE A 5 6.38 9.11 -12.82
C ILE A 5 5.30 8.06 -13.11
N SER A 6 4.03 8.45 -13.13
CA SER A 6 2.87 7.56 -13.22
C SER A 6 2.94 6.57 -14.39
N GLY A 7 3.39 7.01 -15.57
CA GLY A 7 3.48 6.17 -16.77
C GLY A 7 4.48 5.01 -16.70
N ASN A 8 5.53 5.13 -15.86
CA ASN A 8 6.58 4.10 -15.72
C ASN A 8 6.60 3.47 -14.31
N TYR A 9 5.68 3.87 -13.44
CA TYR A 9 5.67 3.52 -12.02
C TYR A 9 5.64 2.00 -11.77
N ASP A 10 4.75 1.30 -12.47
CA ASP A 10 4.59 -0.15 -12.30
C ASP A 10 5.85 -0.91 -12.73
N GLY A 11 6.41 -0.56 -13.89
CA GLY A 11 7.64 -1.16 -14.40
C GLY A 11 8.80 -0.96 -13.44
N LEU A 12 8.89 0.24 -12.89
CA LEU A 12 9.92 0.61 -11.94
C LEU A 12 9.82 -0.17 -10.64
N ASN A 13 8.63 -0.25 -10.04
CA ASN A 13 8.40 -1.03 -8.84
C ASN A 13 8.71 -2.52 -9.06
N ARG A 14 8.39 -3.07 -10.24
CA ARG A 14 8.76 -4.45 -10.60
C ARG A 14 10.25 -4.67 -10.64
N VAL A 15 11.02 -3.74 -11.20
CA VAL A 15 12.48 -3.82 -11.25
C VAL A 15 13.06 -3.70 -9.83
N ILE A 16 12.64 -2.69 -9.06
CA ILE A 16 13.10 -2.48 -7.68
C ILE A 16 12.76 -3.66 -6.78
N SER A 17 11.57 -4.21 -6.89
CA SER A 17 11.16 -5.35 -6.06
C SER A 17 11.61 -6.71 -6.61
N LEU A 18 12.26 -6.75 -7.79
CA LEU A 18 12.53 -7.97 -8.54
C LEU A 18 11.25 -8.81 -8.76
N GLY A 19 10.09 -8.14 -8.89
CA GLY A 19 8.76 -8.75 -9.07
C GLY A 19 8.18 -9.42 -7.82
N ILE A 20 8.85 -9.34 -6.67
CA ILE A 20 8.39 -9.96 -5.41
C ILE A 20 7.16 -9.23 -4.85
N ASP A 21 7.00 -7.95 -5.16
CA ASP A 21 5.83 -7.13 -4.77
C ASP A 21 4.49 -7.78 -5.15
N VAL A 22 4.44 -8.48 -6.29
CA VAL A 22 3.24 -9.24 -6.71
C VAL A 22 2.89 -10.34 -5.71
N LYS A 23 3.90 -11.07 -5.21
CA LYS A 23 3.69 -12.12 -4.21
C LYS A 23 3.20 -11.54 -2.89
N TRP A 24 3.70 -10.36 -2.50
CA TRP A 24 3.23 -9.68 -1.29
C TRP A 24 1.77 -9.23 -1.43
N ARG A 25 1.40 -8.59 -2.57
CA ARG A 25 0.01 -8.21 -2.85
C ARG A 25 -0.92 -9.42 -2.90
N LYS A 26 -0.50 -10.58 -3.46
CA LYS A 26 -1.28 -11.82 -3.41
C LYS A 26 -1.59 -12.23 -1.97
N LYS A 27 -0.62 -12.14 -1.06
CA LYS A 27 -0.85 -12.43 0.36
C LYS A 27 -1.83 -11.44 1.00
N VAL A 28 -1.77 -10.14 0.63
CA VAL A 28 -2.76 -9.16 1.07
C VAL A 28 -4.16 -9.59 0.63
N VAL A 29 -4.33 -9.93 -0.65
CA VAL A 29 -5.62 -10.39 -1.20
C VAL A 29 -6.12 -11.65 -0.48
N GLU A 30 -5.24 -12.62 -0.19
CA GLU A 30 -5.60 -13.83 0.57
C GLU A 30 -6.09 -13.50 1.99
N ILE A 31 -5.47 -12.54 2.67
CA ILE A 31 -5.86 -12.10 4.02
C ILE A 31 -7.22 -11.41 3.96
N VAL A 32 -7.40 -10.45 3.07
CA VAL A 32 -8.66 -9.73 2.85
C VAL A 32 -9.80 -10.69 2.51
N GLY A 33 -9.53 -11.68 1.66
CA GLY A 33 -10.51 -12.66 1.19
C GLY A 33 -11.10 -13.56 2.29
N LYS A 34 -10.42 -13.73 3.43
CA LYS A 34 -10.92 -14.54 4.57
C LYS A 34 -12.23 -14.01 5.13
N ASN A 35 -12.44 -12.70 5.08
CA ASN A 35 -13.62 -12.02 5.59
C ASN A 35 -14.74 -11.88 4.54
N LYS A 36 -14.53 -12.35 3.30
CA LYS A 36 -15.48 -12.22 2.17
C LYS A 36 -16.06 -10.80 2.06
N PRO A 37 -15.23 -9.76 1.98
CA PRO A 37 -15.68 -8.37 2.01
C PRO A 37 -16.54 -8.05 0.79
N LYS A 38 -17.57 -7.24 1.00
CA LYS A 38 -18.43 -6.71 -0.06
C LYS A 38 -18.00 -5.33 -0.53
N GLN A 39 -17.59 -4.48 0.41
CA GLN A 39 -17.12 -3.12 0.16
C GLN A 39 -15.65 -3.03 0.54
N ILE A 40 -14.78 -2.76 -0.42
CA ILE A 40 -13.33 -2.66 -0.21
C ILE A 40 -12.85 -1.25 -0.55
N LEU A 41 -12.01 -0.67 0.29
CA LEU A 41 -11.29 0.56 0.03
C LEU A 41 -9.79 0.26 -0.09
N ASP A 42 -9.16 0.70 -1.17
CA ASP A 42 -7.71 0.66 -1.37
C ASP A 42 -7.18 2.10 -1.34
N ILE A 43 -6.52 2.47 -0.24
CA ILE A 43 -5.99 3.82 -0.01
C ILE A 43 -4.56 3.90 -0.55
N ALA A 44 -4.21 5.06 -1.13
CA ALA A 44 -2.99 5.26 -1.90
C ALA A 44 -2.86 4.17 -2.98
N THR A 45 -3.96 3.97 -3.71
CA THR A 45 -4.13 2.88 -4.68
C THR A 45 -3.18 3.01 -5.88
N GLY A 46 -2.67 4.20 -6.15
CA GLY A 46 -1.78 4.49 -7.27
C GLY A 46 -2.42 4.12 -8.60
N THR A 47 -1.76 3.26 -9.35
CA THR A 47 -2.25 2.74 -10.64
C THR A 47 -3.25 1.58 -10.50
N GLY A 48 -3.74 1.29 -9.29
CA GLY A 48 -4.81 0.32 -9.04
C GLY A 48 -4.41 -1.15 -9.09
N ASP A 49 -3.12 -1.49 -9.02
CA ASP A 49 -2.67 -2.89 -9.11
C ASP A 49 -3.32 -3.79 -8.04
N LEU A 50 -3.37 -3.33 -6.78
CA LEU A 50 -3.99 -4.10 -5.70
C LEU A 50 -5.51 -4.15 -5.85
N ALA A 51 -6.15 -3.04 -6.19
CA ALA A 51 -7.59 -2.97 -6.46
C ALA A 51 -8.01 -3.98 -7.54
N LEU A 52 -7.26 -4.04 -8.66
CA LEU A 52 -7.49 -5.03 -9.72
C LEU A 52 -7.34 -6.47 -9.22
N MET A 53 -6.35 -6.76 -8.40
CA MET A 53 -6.16 -8.10 -7.83
C MET A 53 -7.31 -8.49 -6.89
N MET A 54 -7.84 -7.55 -6.11
CA MET A 54 -8.96 -7.78 -5.19
C MET A 54 -10.29 -8.07 -5.90
N ALA A 55 -10.43 -7.72 -7.18
CA ALA A 55 -11.62 -8.09 -7.96
C ALA A 55 -11.85 -9.61 -8.03
N ALA A 56 -10.79 -10.41 -7.89
CA ALA A 56 -10.89 -11.88 -7.81
C ALA A 56 -11.67 -12.38 -6.59
N LEU A 57 -11.81 -11.56 -5.55
CA LEU A 57 -12.61 -11.85 -4.35
C LEU A 57 -14.12 -11.70 -4.61
N LYS A 58 -14.50 -11.13 -5.77
CA LYS A 58 -15.88 -10.85 -6.19
C LYS A 58 -16.65 -9.98 -5.19
N PRO A 59 -16.09 -8.84 -4.74
CA PRO A 59 -16.82 -7.91 -3.91
C PRO A 59 -17.94 -7.23 -4.71
N ASP A 60 -18.85 -6.56 -4.00
CA ASP A 60 -19.88 -5.73 -4.65
C ASP A 60 -19.26 -4.46 -5.24
N ARG A 61 -18.31 -3.84 -4.52
CA ARG A 61 -17.62 -2.61 -4.93
C ARG A 61 -16.19 -2.55 -4.39
N ILE A 62 -15.27 -2.03 -5.19
CA ILE A 62 -13.92 -1.63 -4.77
C ILE A 62 -13.77 -0.14 -5.07
N VAL A 63 -13.27 0.62 -4.10
CA VAL A 63 -12.89 2.01 -4.28
C VAL A 63 -11.38 2.13 -4.15
N GLY A 64 -10.71 2.69 -5.16
CA GLY A 64 -9.33 3.10 -5.09
C GLY A 64 -9.24 4.60 -4.84
N LEU A 65 -8.66 5.00 -3.72
CA LEU A 65 -8.44 6.41 -3.35
C LEU A 65 -6.96 6.76 -3.48
N ASP A 66 -6.66 7.84 -4.16
CA ASP A 66 -5.30 8.39 -4.24
C ASP A 66 -5.33 9.90 -4.41
N ILE A 67 -4.30 10.58 -3.92
CA ILE A 67 -4.15 12.03 -4.08
C ILE A 67 -3.65 12.41 -5.49
N SER A 68 -3.00 11.47 -6.19
CA SER A 68 -2.39 11.66 -7.51
C SER A 68 -3.39 11.35 -8.63
N ALA A 69 -3.92 12.38 -9.26
CA ALA A 69 -4.82 12.23 -10.41
C ALA A 69 -4.14 11.48 -11.58
N GLY A 70 -2.85 11.75 -11.84
CA GLY A 70 -2.11 11.09 -12.90
C GLY A 70 -1.94 9.59 -12.68
N MET A 71 -1.77 9.13 -11.43
CA MET A 71 -1.76 7.70 -11.09
C MET A 71 -3.13 7.06 -11.33
N LEU A 72 -4.19 7.73 -10.88
CA LEU A 72 -5.56 7.25 -11.05
C LEU A 72 -5.96 7.13 -12.52
N ASP A 73 -5.50 8.03 -13.38
CA ASP A 73 -5.80 7.97 -14.82
C ASP A 73 -5.17 6.75 -15.48
N VAL A 74 -3.95 6.37 -15.10
CA VAL A 74 -3.35 5.09 -15.52
C VAL A 74 -4.17 3.92 -14.97
N GLY A 75 -4.61 3.99 -13.72
CA GLY A 75 -5.45 2.98 -13.08
C GLY A 75 -6.78 2.80 -13.80
N LYS A 76 -7.49 3.89 -14.12
CA LYS A 76 -8.76 3.86 -14.88
C LYS A 76 -8.61 3.15 -16.23
N GLN A 77 -7.50 3.43 -16.94
CA GLN A 77 -7.22 2.74 -18.22
C GLN A 77 -7.02 1.23 -18.05
N LYS A 78 -6.29 0.81 -16.98
CA LYS A 78 -6.08 -0.60 -16.66
C LYS A 78 -7.38 -1.30 -16.29
N ILE A 79 -8.23 -0.65 -15.48
CA ILE A 79 -9.54 -1.14 -15.05
C ILE A 79 -10.49 -1.30 -16.24
N ALA A 80 -10.54 -0.31 -17.14
CA ALA A 80 -11.34 -0.37 -18.36
C ALA A 80 -10.87 -1.50 -19.28
N LYS A 81 -9.55 -1.67 -19.48
CA LYS A 81 -8.98 -2.79 -20.25
C LYS A 81 -9.34 -4.16 -19.64
N ALA A 82 -9.42 -4.24 -18.32
CA ALA A 82 -9.83 -5.45 -17.60
C ALA A 82 -11.35 -5.66 -17.58
N LYS A 83 -12.16 -4.72 -18.10
CA LYS A 83 -13.64 -4.72 -18.09
C LYS A 83 -14.20 -4.79 -16.64
N LEU A 84 -13.62 -4.02 -15.75
CA LEU A 84 -13.99 -3.98 -14.32
C LEU A 84 -14.49 -2.60 -13.86
N SER A 85 -14.83 -1.71 -14.81
CA SER A 85 -15.29 -0.33 -14.50
C SER A 85 -16.64 -0.27 -13.76
N ASP A 86 -17.41 -1.33 -13.79
CA ASP A 86 -18.64 -1.49 -13.01
C ASP A 86 -18.39 -1.93 -11.56
N LYS A 87 -17.18 -2.36 -11.24
CA LYS A 87 -16.77 -2.91 -9.93
C LYS A 87 -15.75 -2.06 -9.20
N ILE A 88 -14.88 -1.39 -9.94
CA ILE A 88 -13.76 -0.63 -9.37
C ILE A 88 -13.91 0.84 -9.77
N GLU A 89 -14.06 1.68 -8.76
CA GLU A 89 -14.12 3.12 -8.87
C GLU A 89 -12.80 3.73 -8.41
N MET A 90 -12.29 4.76 -9.13
CA MET A 90 -11.04 5.46 -8.81
C MET A 90 -11.35 6.92 -8.47
N ILE A 91 -11.09 7.33 -7.23
CA ILE A 91 -11.46 8.63 -6.66
C ILE A 91 -10.19 9.39 -6.26
N VAL A 92 -10.11 10.66 -6.67
CA VAL A 92 -9.10 11.59 -6.15
C VAL A 92 -9.52 12.02 -4.75
N GLY A 93 -8.64 11.83 -3.76
CA GLY A 93 -8.94 12.24 -2.39
C GLY A 93 -7.76 12.08 -1.46
N ASP A 94 -7.84 12.78 -0.33
CA ASP A 94 -6.86 12.71 0.75
C ASP A 94 -7.26 11.62 1.74
N SER A 95 -6.30 10.77 2.10
CA SER A 95 -6.47 9.75 3.14
C SER A 95 -6.71 10.33 4.54
N GLU A 96 -6.43 11.61 4.74
CA GLU A 96 -6.63 12.33 5.99
C GLU A 96 -7.98 13.02 6.11
N GLU A 97 -8.78 13.02 5.02
CA GLU A 97 -10.14 13.59 4.95
C GLU A 97 -10.93 12.87 3.85
N MET A 98 -11.39 11.65 4.15
CA MET A 98 -12.01 10.79 3.16
C MET A 98 -13.50 11.12 2.98
N PRO A 99 -14.00 11.21 1.71
CA PRO A 99 -15.39 11.57 1.42
C PRO A 99 -16.34 10.36 1.55
N PHE A 100 -16.25 9.63 2.66
CA PHE A 100 -17.07 8.45 2.91
C PHE A 100 -17.73 8.54 4.29
N ASP A 101 -18.89 7.93 4.43
CA ASP A 101 -19.59 7.80 5.71
C ASP A 101 -18.84 6.86 6.66
N ASP A 102 -19.11 7.00 7.95
CA ASP A 102 -18.60 6.11 8.98
C ASP A 102 -19.03 4.66 8.71
N ASN A 103 -18.15 3.71 9.03
CA ASN A 103 -18.47 2.27 8.97
C ASN A 103 -18.96 1.81 7.57
N THR A 104 -18.34 2.28 6.51
CA THR A 104 -18.70 1.98 5.12
C THR A 104 -18.08 0.70 4.62
N PHE A 105 -16.78 0.47 4.91
CA PHE A 105 -16.00 -0.59 4.27
C PHE A 105 -15.81 -1.82 5.15
N ASP A 106 -15.93 -3.01 4.53
CA ASP A 106 -15.68 -4.31 5.19
C ASP A 106 -14.17 -4.60 5.27
N ALA A 107 -13.39 -4.08 4.32
CA ALA A 107 -11.94 -4.19 4.30
C ALA A 107 -11.32 -2.91 3.76
N ILE A 108 -10.19 -2.51 4.37
CA ILE A 108 -9.36 -1.40 3.90
C ILE A 108 -7.95 -1.91 3.68
N THR A 109 -7.35 -1.52 2.56
CA THR A 109 -5.96 -1.84 2.23
C THR A 109 -5.15 -0.58 2.01
N VAL A 110 -3.87 -0.60 2.39
CA VAL A 110 -2.86 0.41 2.03
C VAL A 110 -1.59 -0.32 1.62
N SER A 111 -1.13 -0.13 0.40
CA SER A 111 0.08 -0.81 -0.09
C SER A 111 1.15 0.19 -0.48
N PHE A 112 2.23 0.26 0.31
CA PHE A 112 3.37 1.19 0.12
C PHE A 112 2.99 2.67 0.15
N GLY A 113 1.89 3.02 0.82
CA GLY A 113 1.33 4.36 0.85
C GLY A 113 1.32 5.01 2.23
N VAL A 114 1.20 4.23 3.30
CA VAL A 114 0.98 4.77 4.65
C VAL A 114 2.14 5.66 5.14
N ARG A 115 3.36 5.40 4.71
CA ARG A 115 4.54 6.23 5.03
C ARG A 115 4.51 7.62 4.40
N ASN A 116 3.64 7.82 3.41
CA ASN A 116 3.50 9.09 2.68
C ASN A 116 2.36 9.98 3.24
N PHE A 117 1.64 9.52 4.28
CA PHE A 117 0.65 10.35 4.94
C PHE A 117 1.34 11.54 5.60
N ALA A 118 0.85 12.76 5.35
CA ALA A 118 1.41 13.96 5.94
C ALA A 118 1.22 13.95 7.47
N ASN A 119 0.05 13.48 7.92
CA ASN A 119 -0.24 13.21 9.33
C ASN A 119 -0.72 11.77 9.48
N LEU A 120 0.19 10.88 9.90
CA LEU A 120 -0.09 9.46 10.05
C LEU A 120 -1.28 9.19 10.99
N ASN A 121 -1.35 9.89 12.12
CA ASN A 121 -2.44 9.69 13.08
C ASN A 121 -3.80 10.12 12.52
N LYS A 122 -3.85 11.24 11.79
CA LYS A 122 -5.08 11.71 11.15
C LYS A 122 -5.58 10.71 10.11
N GLY A 123 -4.69 10.22 9.25
CA GLY A 123 -5.04 9.20 8.25
C GLY A 123 -5.50 7.88 8.91
N LEU A 124 -4.84 7.43 9.97
CA LEU A 124 -5.25 6.23 10.71
C LEU A 124 -6.61 6.42 11.42
N THR A 125 -6.90 7.61 11.94
CA THR A 125 -8.20 7.95 12.53
C THR A 125 -9.30 7.91 11.46
N GLU A 126 -9.06 8.45 10.26
CA GLU A 126 -10.00 8.38 9.14
C GLU A 126 -10.22 6.93 8.67
N ILE A 127 -9.16 6.13 8.60
CA ILE A 127 -9.26 4.70 8.29
C ILE A 127 -10.16 4.00 9.33
N ALA A 128 -9.94 4.27 10.62
CA ALA A 128 -10.77 3.70 11.69
C ALA A 128 -12.23 4.19 11.59
N ARG A 129 -12.47 5.45 11.19
CA ARG A 129 -13.82 6.00 11.04
C ARG A 129 -14.59 5.26 9.94
N VAL A 130 -14.02 5.11 8.76
CA VAL A 130 -14.71 4.54 7.60
C VAL A 130 -14.72 3.00 7.59
N LEU A 131 -13.87 2.33 8.39
CA LEU A 131 -13.86 0.89 8.58
C LEU A 131 -15.03 0.45 9.46
N LYS A 132 -15.76 -0.61 9.06
CA LYS A 132 -16.81 -1.22 9.89
C LYS A 132 -16.22 -1.85 11.16
N PRO A 133 -17.02 -1.98 12.26
CA PRO A 133 -16.56 -2.65 13.50
C PRO A 133 -16.08 -4.09 13.28
N THR A 134 -16.62 -4.79 12.29
CA THR A 134 -16.21 -6.17 11.92
C THR A 134 -15.21 -6.19 10.77
N GLY A 135 -14.74 -5.01 10.35
CA GLY A 135 -13.87 -4.84 9.20
C GLY A 135 -12.42 -5.19 9.50
N VAL A 136 -11.65 -5.40 8.44
CA VAL A 136 -10.22 -5.67 8.52
C VAL A 136 -9.42 -4.58 7.82
N LEU A 137 -8.39 -4.08 8.51
CA LEU A 137 -7.35 -3.25 7.91
C LEU A 137 -6.14 -4.13 7.56
N VAL A 138 -5.65 -4.02 6.32
CA VAL A 138 -4.43 -4.70 5.88
C VAL A 138 -3.48 -3.70 5.24
N ILE A 139 -2.32 -3.50 5.87
CA ILE A 139 -1.28 -2.60 5.38
C ILE A 139 -0.07 -3.43 4.93
N LEU A 140 0.39 -3.20 3.71
CA LEU A 140 1.65 -3.72 3.20
C LEU A 140 2.65 -2.57 3.10
N GLU A 141 3.74 -2.63 3.87
CA GLU A 141 4.73 -1.56 3.85
C GLU A 141 6.16 -2.12 3.88
N THR A 142 7.10 -1.34 3.35
CA THR A 142 8.53 -1.66 3.41
C THR A 142 9.01 -1.69 4.84
N SER A 143 9.95 -2.56 5.11
CA SER A 143 10.61 -2.68 6.41
C SER A 143 12.06 -3.11 6.24
N ASN A 144 12.83 -3.08 7.31
CA ASN A 144 14.24 -3.42 7.28
C ASN A 144 14.50 -4.79 7.91
N PRO A 145 15.16 -5.73 7.21
CA PRO A 145 15.59 -6.99 7.80
C PRO A 145 16.46 -6.76 9.03
N VAL A 146 16.14 -7.43 10.15
CA VAL A 146 16.90 -7.29 11.41
C VAL A 146 17.87 -8.46 11.64
N LYS A 147 17.64 -9.61 10.99
CA LYS A 147 18.41 -10.84 11.21
C LYS A 147 19.57 -10.98 10.23
N PHE A 148 20.71 -11.51 10.73
CA PHE A 148 21.83 -11.98 9.89
C PHE A 148 21.39 -13.23 9.11
N PRO A 149 21.82 -13.44 7.83
CA PRO A 149 22.63 -12.55 6.96
C PRO A 149 21.80 -11.52 6.17
N PHE A 150 20.47 -11.55 6.28
CA PHE A 150 19.55 -10.77 5.44
C PHE A 150 19.71 -9.27 5.63
N LYS A 151 20.03 -8.81 6.87
CA LYS A 151 20.32 -7.40 7.16
C LYS A 151 21.47 -6.87 6.32
N GLN A 152 22.56 -7.64 6.23
CA GLN A 152 23.77 -7.24 5.48
C GLN A 152 23.51 -7.27 3.96
N GLY A 153 22.85 -8.32 3.47
CA GLY A 153 22.47 -8.44 2.07
C GLY A 153 21.55 -7.30 1.63
N TYR A 154 20.57 -6.94 2.46
CA TYR A 154 19.66 -5.83 2.16
C TYR A 154 20.39 -4.47 2.18
N LYS A 155 21.31 -4.26 3.12
CA LYS A 155 22.15 -3.04 3.15
C LYS A 155 23.01 -2.92 1.89
N LEU A 156 23.58 -4.04 1.41
CA LEU A 156 24.32 -4.06 0.16
C LEU A 156 23.43 -3.72 -1.04
N TYR A 157 22.23 -4.33 -1.08
CA TYR A 157 21.22 -4.07 -2.10
C TYR A 157 20.81 -2.60 -2.14
N THR A 158 20.48 -2.00 -0.99
CA THR A 158 20.05 -0.60 -0.91
C THR A 158 21.17 0.39 -1.21
N ASN A 159 22.42 0.08 -0.87
CA ASN A 159 23.55 1.01 -1.04
C ASN A 159 24.21 0.92 -2.43
N LEU A 160 24.14 -0.22 -3.10
CA LEU A 160 24.78 -0.42 -4.42
C LEU A 160 23.75 -0.58 -5.55
N PHE A 161 22.80 -1.49 -5.39
CA PHE A 161 21.89 -1.84 -6.47
C PHE A 161 20.83 -0.74 -6.72
N LEU A 162 20.16 -0.25 -5.68
CA LEU A 162 19.12 0.76 -5.82
C LEU A 162 19.66 2.08 -6.45
N PRO A 163 20.81 2.63 -6.03
CA PRO A 163 21.36 3.81 -6.68
C PRO A 163 21.76 3.57 -8.14
N ALA A 164 22.29 2.39 -8.47
CA ALA A 164 22.65 2.04 -9.85
C ALA A 164 21.41 1.96 -10.74
N VAL A 165 20.33 1.30 -10.28
CA VAL A 165 19.02 1.25 -10.97
C VAL A 165 18.42 2.65 -11.09
N GLY A 166 18.49 3.45 -10.03
CA GLY A 166 18.01 4.84 -10.02
C GLY A 166 18.70 5.70 -11.10
N LYS A 167 20.01 5.58 -11.24
CA LYS A 167 20.77 6.30 -12.28
C LYS A 167 20.43 5.84 -13.71
N LEU A 168 20.08 4.56 -13.88
CA LEU A 168 19.86 3.97 -15.21
C LEU A 168 18.42 4.16 -15.71
N LEU A 169 17.43 4.10 -14.81
CA LEU A 169 16.02 4.01 -15.17
C LEU A 169 15.22 5.29 -14.88
N SER A 170 15.72 6.22 -14.08
CA SER A 170 14.98 7.42 -13.72
C SER A 170 15.62 8.70 -14.20
N LYS A 171 14.80 9.51 -14.87
CA LYS A 171 15.09 10.94 -15.10
C LYS A 171 14.89 11.78 -13.82
N ASP A 172 14.24 11.23 -12.78
CA ASP A 172 13.90 11.92 -11.53
C ASP A 172 14.67 11.33 -10.33
N LYS A 173 15.84 11.89 -10.06
CA LYS A 173 16.70 11.50 -8.92
C LYS A 173 16.04 11.80 -7.57
N VAL A 174 15.15 12.79 -7.50
CA VAL A 174 14.50 13.23 -6.26
C VAL A 174 13.51 12.18 -5.79
N ALA A 175 12.74 11.58 -6.71
CA ALA A 175 11.79 10.53 -6.37
C ALA A 175 12.46 9.29 -5.76
N TYR A 176 13.67 8.95 -6.21
CA TYR A 176 14.41 7.78 -5.69
C TYR A 176 15.02 8.00 -4.31
N SER A 177 15.62 9.17 -4.06
CA SER A 177 16.11 9.49 -2.72
C SER A 177 14.95 9.49 -1.73
N TYR A 178 13.83 10.08 -2.09
CA TYR A 178 12.63 10.08 -1.25
C TYR A 178 12.12 8.67 -0.92
N LEU A 179 12.03 7.77 -1.91
CA LEU A 179 11.61 6.38 -1.68
C LEU A 179 12.52 5.65 -0.69
N SER A 180 13.83 5.86 -0.80
CA SER A 180 14.81 5.24 0.10
C SER A 180 14.78 5.85 1.51
N GLU A 181 14.70 7.16 1.62
CA GLU A 181 14.68 7.87 2.90
C GLU A 181 13.39 7.62 3.68
N SER A 182 12.24 7.71 3.01
CA SER A 182 10.93 7.45 3.62
C SER A 182 10.80 6.01 4.12
N ALA A 183 11.32 5.03 3.35
CA ALA A 183 11.32 3.63 3.76
C ALA A 183 12.21 3.36 4.99
N ASN A 184 13.34 4.08 5.12
CA ASN A 184 14.26 3.90 6.24
C ASN A 184 13.80 4.58 7.54
N SER A 185 13.03 5.67 7.43
CA SER A 185 12.56 6.45 8.58
C SER A 185 11.21 5.98 9.14
N PHE A 186 10.43 5.22 8.35
CA PHE A 186 9.11 4.77 8.77
C PHE A 186 9.20 3.69 9.87
N PRO A 187 8.40 3.79 10.95
CA PRO A 187 8.35 2.79 12.01
C PRO A 187 7.85 1.45 11.48
N PHE A 188 8.47 0.34 11.87
CA PHE A 188 8.06 -1.00 11.44
C PHE A 188 7.99 -2.01 12.59
N GLY A 189 7.39 -3.17 12.34
CA GLY A 189 7.19 -4.22 13.33
C GLY A 189 6.30 -3.76 14.48
N GLU A 190 6.72 -4.03 15.72
CA GLU A 190 5.96 -3.66 16.91
C GLU A 190 5.82 -2.15 17.12
N ALA A 191 6.78 -1.35 16.64
CA ALA A 191 6.67 0.10 16.70
C ALA A 191 5.45 0.60 15.93
N PHE A 192 5.18 0.06 14.74
CA PHE A 192 4.00 0.42 13.96
C PHE A 192 2.71 -0.20 14.51
N ASN A 193 2.75 -1.44 15.04
CA ASN A 193 1.61 -2.03 15.76
C ASN A 193 1.15 -1.14 16.92
N ASN A 194 2.09 -0.61 17.69
CA ASN A 194 1.79 0.31 18.81
C ASN A 194 1.12 1.61 18.32
N ILE A 195 1.50 2.10 17.12
CA ILE A 195 0.85 3.26 16.52
C ILE A 195 -0.58 2.91 16.12
N LEU A 196 -0.82 1.75 15.50
CA LEU A 196 -2.16 1.29 15.17
C LEU A 196 -3.04 1.19 16.41
N GLN A 197 -2.54 0.59 17.50
CA GLN A 197 -3.28 0.46 18.76
C GLN A 197 -3.64 1.83 19.35
N LYS A 198 -2.71 2.79 19.35
CA LYS A 198 -2.97 4.16 19.82
C LYS A 198 -4.05 4.88 19.01
N ASN A 199 -4.26 4.47 17.75
CA ASN A 199 -5.30 5.01 16.87
C ASN A 199 -6.59 4.17 16.89
N GLY A 200 -6.80 3.34 17.93
CA GLY A 200 -8.05 2.61 18.15
C GLY A 200 -8.17 1.25 17.47
N PHE A 201 -7.12 0.77 16.81
CA PHE A 201 -7.12 -0.56 16.21
C PHE A 201 -6.80 -1.65 17.23
N THR A 202 -7.49 -2.77 17.11
CA THR A 202 -7.33 -3.97 17.95
C THR A 202 -6.77 -5.13 17.12
N HIS A 203 -6.39 -6.24 17.80
CA HIS A 203 -5.88 -7.46 17.15
C HIS A 203 -4.77 -7.19 16.12
N THR A 204 -3.91 -6.20 16.43
CA THR A 204 -2.81 -5.81 15.55
C THR A 204 -1.77 -6.92 15.45
N LYS A 205 -1.34 -7.22 14.22
CA LYS A 205 -0.31 -8.24 13.95
C LYS A 205 0.60 -7.79 12.85
N ALA A 206 1.91 -7.82 13.08
CA ALA A 206 2.94 -7.62 12.09
C ALA A 206 3.45 -8.99 11.57
N THR A 207 3.39 -9.20 10.27
CA THR A 207 3.86 -10.42 9.60
C THR A 207 4.95 -10.05 8.59
N PRO A 208 6.24 -10.18 8.94
CA PRO A 208 7.32 -9.92 8.00
C PRO A 208 7.26 -10.87 6.80
N VAL A 209 7.51 -10.33 5.60
CA VAL A 209 7.64 -11.10 4.36
C VAL A 209 9.03 -10.91 3.76
N THR A 210 9.49 -11.89 2.97
CA THR A 210 10.82 -11.84 2.33
C THR A 210 11.92 -11.44 3.31
N PHE A 211 12.04 -12.22 4.40
CA PHE A 211 13.03 -12.00 5.46
C PHE A 211 12.98 -10.63 6.17
N GLY A 212 11.85 -9.93 6.07
CA GLY A 212 11.64 -8.61 6.69
C GLY A 212 11.93 -7.43 5.78
N VAL A 213 12.04 -7.62 4.47
CA VAL A 213 12.14 -6.52 3.48
C VAL A 213 10.81 -5.74 3.38
N ALA A 214 9.70 -6.42 3.61
CA ALA A 214 8.40 -5.80 3.79
C ALA A 214 7.65 -6.49 4.92
N THR A 215 6.64 -5.82 5.47
CA THR A 215 5.78 -6.33 6.53
C THR A 215 4.32 -6.12 6.15
N ILE A 216 3.50 -7.15 6.34
CA ILE A 216 2.05 -7.07 6.25
C ILE A 216 1.51 -6.89 7.67
N TYR A 217 0.79 -5.81 7.89
CA TYR A 217 0.09 -5.54 9.14
C TYR A 217 -1.39 -5.84 8.95
N THR A 218 -1.97 -6.49 9.93
CA THR A 218 -3.42 -6.71 10.00
C THR A 218 -3.95 -6.14 11.30
N ALA A 219 -5.11 -5.53 11.26
CA ALA A 219 -5.77 -4.97 12.43
C ALA A 219 -7.29 -5.04 12.26
N SER A 220 -8.01 -4.97 13.37
CA SER A 220 -9.47 -4.82 13.44
C SER A 220 -9.82 -3.52 14.14
N LYS A 221 -11.03 -3.04 13.95
CA LYS A 221 -11.56 -1.89 14.70
C LYS A 221 -12.06 -2.34 16.06
#